data_1bb757668ca51427afe3b1e78e36762d
#
_entry.id   1bb757668ca51427afe3b1e78e36762d
#
_cell.length_a   1.000
_cell.length_b   1.000
_cell.length_c   1.000
_cell.angle_alpha   90.00
_cell.angle_beta   90.00
_cell.angle_gamma   90.00
#
_symmetry.space_group_name_H-M   'P 1'
#
loop_
_entity.id
_entity.type
_entity.pdbx_description
1 polymer ?
#
loop_
_entity_poly.entity_id
_entity_poly.type
_entity_poly.pdbx_seq_one_letter_code
_entity_poly.pdbx_strand_id
1 'polypeptide(L)'
;MKHSTELEHALRNLRQLTGITLDVKADTEEEEIQALTQIRCLCNAYQEKYNKTHFLQGLVTGTIPIYDILERAPRLHINLEERRILFLLKTKGSLDETIPEILKNLFPPQTHSYLVPLTESSMVVLRPVKDSETENDFLQIARTIVDTLNMEALSFIQVAYSGCFHSLSECSEAYKSAYLALKVGNLFYSEQTVFPYNQLGVGRLLY
;
A
#
# COMPACT_ATOMS: atom_id res chain seq x y z
N MET A 1 9.37 -42.18 4.97
CA MET A 1 10.70 -41.58 4.67
C MET A 1 10.88 -40.41 5.57
N LYS A 2 12.04 -40.26 6.21
CA LYS A 2 12.32 -39.10 7.07
C LYS A 2 12.86 -38.01 6.16
N HIS A 3 12.15 -36.89 6.09
CA HIS A 3 12.72 -35.67 5.50
C HIS A 3 14.00 -35.30 6.24
N SER A 4 14.95 -34.68 5.54
CA SER A 4 16.13 -34.19 6.23
C SER A 4 15.71 -33.14 7.27
N THR A 5 16.49 -33.04 8.32
CA THR A 5 16.25 -32.08 9.41
C THR A 5 16.18 -30.63 8.88
N GLU A 6 16.85 -30.36 7.75
CA GLU A 6 16.85 -29.05 7.10
C GLU A 6 15.50 -28.74 6.42
N LEU A 7 14.90 -29.71 5.74
CA LEU A 7 13.59 -29.53 5.09
C LEU A 7 12.49 -29.33 6.12
N GLU A 8 12.50 -30.10 7.21
CA GLU A 8 11.54 -29.92 8.32
C GLU A 8 11.68 -28.52 8.96
N HIS A 9 12.92 -28.03 9.14
CA HIS A 9 13.18 -26.71 9.69
C HIS A 9 12.69 -25.61 8.72
N ALA A 10 12.94 -25.75 7.43
CA ALA A 10 12.49 -24.79 6.41
C ALA A 10 10.95 -24.72 6.32
N LEU A 11 10.27 -25.86 6.36
CA LEU A 11 8.79 -25.94 6.38
C LEU A 11 8.20 -25.31 7.65
N ARG A 12 8.83 -25.53 8.81
CA ARG A 12 8.41 -24.91 10.08
C ARG A 12 8.56 -23.40 10.04
N ASN A 13 9.67 -22.90 9.48
CA ASN A 13 9.91 -21.47 9.29
C ASN A 13 8.87 -20.84 8.35
N LEU A 14 8.58 -21.48 7.21
CA LEU A 14 7.55 -21.03 6.29
C LEU A 14 6.19 -20.93 6.99
N ARG A 15 5.80 -21.97 7.75
CA ARG A 15 4.54 -21.97 8.50
C ARG A 15 4.48 -20.84 9.52
N GLN A 16 5.56 -20.58 10.24
CA GLN A 16 5.62 -19.47 11.22
C GLN A 16 5.49 -18.09 10.56
N LEU A 17 6.10 -17.91 9.39
CA LEU A 17 6.09 -16.64 8.68
C LEU A 17 4.78 -16.36 7.94
N THR A 18 4.19 -17.39 7.34
CA THR A 18 3.08 -17.21 6.39
C THR A 18 1.75 -17.79 6.87
N GLY A 19 1.78 -18.64 7.91
CA GLY A 19 0.62 -19.46 8.32
C GLY A 19 0.33 -20.65 7.40
N ILE A 20 1.03 -20.78 6.26
CA ILE A 20 0.81 -21.82 5.27
C ILE A 20 1.53 -23.10 5.68
N THR A 21 0.83 -24.23 5.63
CA THR A 21 1.41 -25.55 5.80
C THR A 21 1.51 -26.21 4.43
N LEU A 22 2.73 -26.56 4.01
CA LEU A 22 2.97 -27.32 2.79
C LEU A 22 3.29 -28.76 3.15
N ASP A 23 2.70 -29.69 2.39
CA ASP A 23 3.08 -31.10 2.40
C ASP A 23 4.00 -31.34 1.19
N VAL A 24 5.27 -31.57 1.46
CA VAL A 24 6.29 -31.74 0.42
C VAL A 24 6.68 -33.22 0.38
N LYS A 25 6.51 -33.83 -0.78
CA LYS A 25 6.99 -35.18 -1.05
C LYS A 25 8.27 -35.09 -1.88
N ALA A 26 9.38 -35.50 -1.33
CA ALA A 26 10.66 -35.60 -2.03
C ALA A 26 11.12 -37.04 -1.88
N ASP A 27 11.23 -37.75 -2.99
CA ASP A 27 11.62 -39.16 -3.02
C ASP A 27 13.12 -39.30 -3.35
N THR A 28 13.74 -38.22 -3.86
CA THR A 28 15.16 -38.16 -4.21
C THR A 28 15.86 -37.00 -3.51
N GLU A 29 17.17 -37.07 -3.35
CA GLU A 29 18.00 -36.00 -2.77
C GLU A 29 17.93 -34.70 -3.63
N GLU A 30 17.84 -34.86 -4.95
CA GLU A 30 17.71 -33.71 -5.87
C GLU A 30 16.38 -32.98 -5.68
N GLU A 31 15.27 -33.70 -5.52
CA GLU A 31 13.95 -33.16 -5.24
C GLU A 31 13.93 -32.44 -3.88
N GLU A 32 14.62 -32.97 -2.89
CA GLU A 32 14.72 -32.36 -1.57
C GLU A 32 15.48 -31.03 -1.62
N ILE A 33 16.60 -30.96 -2.34
CA ILE A 33 17.39 -29.74 -2.55
C ILE A 33 16.55 -28.68 -3.30
N GLN A 34 15.80 -29.12 -4.32
CA GLN A 34 14.94 -28.23 -5.08
C GLN A 34 13.82 -27.66 -4.20
N ALA A 35 13.16 -28.50 -3.40
CA ALA A 35 12.11 -28.08 -2.46
C ALA A 35 12.64 -27.10 -1.42
N LEU A 36 13.82 -27.35 -0.84
CA LEU A 36 14.50 -26.46 0.09
C LEU A 36 14.76 -25.08 -0.53
N THR A 37 15.24 -25.07 -1.77
CA THR A 37 15.53 -23.83 -2.49
C THR A 37 14.25 -23.03 -2.72
N GLN A 38 13.16 -23.67 -3.15
CA GLN A 38 11.87 -23.03 -3.36
C GLN A 38 11.28 -22.49 -2.06
N ILE A 39 11.33 -23.23 -0.96
CA ILE A 39 10.84 -22.80 0.35
C ILE A 39 11.63 -21.59 0.84
N ARG A 40 12.95 -21.59 0.71
CA ARG A 40 13.80 -20.43 1.09
C ARG A 40 13.46 -19.20 0.25
N CYS A 41 13.26 -19.35 -1.07
CA CYS A 41 12.83 -18.25 -1.93
C CYS A 41 11.47 -17.68 -1.51
N LEU A 42 10.49 -18.56 -1.17
CA LEU A 42 9.18 -18.11 -0.69
C LEU A 42 9.28 -17.35 0.64
N CYS A 43 10.06 -17.86 1.60
CA CYS A 43 10.29 -17.18 2.88
C CYS A 43 10.92 -15.79 2.67
N ASN A 44 11.94 -15.69 1.83
CA ASN A 44 12.62 -14.43 1.55
C ASN A 44 11.69 -13.42 0.87
N ALA A 45 10.93 -13.86 -0.14
CA ALA A 45 9.96 -13.01 -0.84
C ALA A 45 8.85 -12.51 0.10
N TYR A 46 8.38 -13.36 1.01
CA TYR A 46 7.38 -13.00 2.01
C TYR A 46 7.94 -11.97 3.01
N GLN A 47 9.14 -12.20 3.52
CA GLN A 47 9.81 -11.26 4.44
C GLN A 47 10.08 -9.91 3.77
N GLU A 48 10.54 -9.91 2.52
CA GLU A 48 10.76 -8.68 1.76
C GLU A 48 9.46 -7.89 1.59
N LYS A 49 8.38 -8.56 1.19
CA LYS A 49 7.05 -7.95 1.05
C LYS A 49 6.55 -7.39 2.39
N TYR A 50 6.67 -8.15 3.48
CA TYR A 50 6.27 -7.71 4.81
C TYR A 50 7.08 -6.50 5.28
N ASN A 51 8.40 -6.53 5.11
CA ASN A 51 9.28 -5.42 5.44
C ASN A 51 8.94 -4.17 4.63
N LYS A 52 8.62 -4.31 3.34
CA LYS A 52 8.22 -3.21 2.47
C LYS A 52 6.88 -2.61 2.89
N THR A 53 5.89 -3.44 3.18
CA THR A 53 4.57 -2.97 3.64
C THR A 53 4.68 -2.23 4.98
N HIS A 54 5.39 -2.79 5.94
CA HIS A 54 5.62 -2.17 7.25
C HIS A 54 6.40 -0.85 7.14
N PHE A 55 7.41 -0.82 6.27
CA PHE A 55 8.15 0.41 5.97
C PHE A 55 7.23 1.49 5.39
N LEU A 56 6.40 1.15 4.40
CA LEU A 56 5.48 2.10 3.78
C LEU A 56 4.40 2.59 4.76
N GLN A 57 3.89 1.72 5.65
CA GLN A 57 2.98 2.14 6.72
C GLN A 57 3.62 3.16 7.65
N GLY A 58 4.83 2.88 8.12
CA GLY A 58 5.57 3.79 8.98
C GLY A 58 5.95 5.10 8.29
N LEU A 59 6.24 5.07 6.98
CA LEU A 59 6.51 6.23 6.15
C LEU A 59 5.27 7.15 6.07
N VAL A 60 4.11 6.59 5.75
CA VAL A 60 2.84 7.33 5.65
C VAL A 60 2.42 7.90 7.00
N THR A 61 2.54 7.12 8.07
CA THR A 61 2.15 7.57 9.42
C THR A 61 3.18 8.48 10.09
N GLY A 62 4.38 8.61 9.51
CA GLY A 62 5.45 9.46 10.05
C GLY A 62 6.14 8.87 11.29
N THR A 63 6.07 7.55 11.48
CA THR A 63 6.70 6.86 12.61
C THR A 63 8.15 6.46 12.35
N ILE A 64 8.61 6.59 11.10
CA ILE A 64 10.00 6.28 10.70
C ILE A 64 10.83 7.56 10.69
N PRO A 65 11.99 7.58 11.35
CA PRO A 65 12.93 8.71 11.28
C PRO A 65 13.51 8.90 9.87
N ILE A 66 13.89 10.14 9.54
CA ILE A 66 14.39 10.48 8.19
C ILE A 66 15.63 9.65 7.82
N TYR A 67 16.55 9.41 8.74
CA TYR A 67 17.76 8.62 8.45
C TYR A 67 17.42 7.18 8.07
N ASP A 68 16.40 6.58 8.69
CA ASP A 68 15.92 5.23 8.34
C ASP A 68 15.26 5.22 6.94
N ILE A 69 14.57 6.30 6.56
CA ILE A 69 14.00 6.45 5.23
C ILE A 69 15.11 6.41 4.18
N LEU A 70 16.16 7.21 4.39
CA LEU A 70 17.30 7.30 3.47
C LEU A 70 18.06 5.98 3.33
N GLU A 71 18.19 5.20 4.41
CA GLU A 71 18.88 3.93 4.40
C GLU A 71 18.03 2.78 3.82
N ARG A 72 16.76 2.70 4.20
CA ARG A 72 15.90 1.54 3.88
C ARG A 72 15.21 1.63 2.53
N ALA A 73 14.83 2.83 2.07
CA ALA A 73 14.10 2.97 0.81
C ALA A 73 14.88 2.41 -0.40
N PRO A 74 16.21 2.69 -0.58
CA PRO A 74 16.97 2.09 -1.68
C PRO A 74 17.05 0.57 -1.59
N ARG A 75 17.18 0.00 -0.39
CA ARG A 75 17.21 -1.47 -0.18
C ARG A 75 15.88 -2.14 -0.54
N LEU A 76 14.76 -1.41 -0.40
CA LEU A 76 13.41 -1.85 -0.76
C LEU A 76 13.03 -1.48 -2.19
N HIS A 77 13.99 -0.99 -2.98
CA HIS A 77 13.77 -0.52 -4.35
C HIS A 77 12.66 0.54 -4.46
N ILE A 78 12.71 1.53 -3.54
CA ILE A 78 11.82 2.69 -3.53
C ILE A 78 12.65 3.93 -3.81
N ASN A 79 12.30 4.69 -4.84
CA ASN A 79 12.98 5.93 -5.17
C ASN A 79 12.76 6.96 -4.07
N LEU A 80 13.84 7.64 -3.63
CA LEU A 80 13.76 8.68 -2.63
C LEU A 80 13.17 9.98 -3.20
N GLU A 81 13.66 10.35 -4.38
CA GLU A 81 13.29 11.58 -5.07
C GLU A 81 12.50 11.24 -6.34
N GLU A 82 11.20 11.38 -6.25
CA GLU A 82 10.27 11.12 -7.35
C GLU A 82 8.98 11.87 -7.07
N ARG A 83 8.45 12.56 -8.09
CA ARG A 83 7.19 13.26 -7.95
C ARG A 83 6.05 12.28 -7.68
N ARG A 84 5.35 12.45 -6.57
CA ARG A 84 4.27 11.56 -6.11
C ARG A 84 3.04 12.34 -5.67
N ILE A 85 1.93 11.61 -5.64
CA ILE A 85 0.68 12.02 -5.01
C ILE A 85 0.18 10.88 -4.13
N LEU A 86 -0.52 11.25 -3.06
CA LEU A 86 -1.10 10.32 -2.09
C LEU A 86 -2.63 10.39 -2.13
N PHE A 87 -3.28 9.26 -2.40
CA PHE A 87 -4.73 9.10 -2.27
C PHE A 87 -5.02 8.33 -0.98
N LEU A 88 -5.83 8.91 -0.10
CA LEU A 88 -6.34 8.27 1.11
C LEU A 88 -7.76 7.79 0.85
N LEU A 89 -7.96 6.48 0.94
CA LEU A 89 -9.25 5.82 0.82
C LEU A 89 -9.81 5.53 2.21
N LYS A 90 -11.09 5.80 2.41
CA LYS A 90 -11.80 5.54 3.65
C LYS A 90 -13.15 4.91 3.37
N THR A 91 -13.47 3.83 4.09
CA THR A 91 -14.80 3.17 4.08
C THR A 91 -15.55 3.48 5.37
N LYS A 92 -16.88 3.34 5.35
CA LYS A 92 -17.71 3.39 6.56
C LYS A 92 -17.66 2.08 7.37
N GLY A 93 -17.31 0.97 6.72
CA GLY A 93 -17.12 -0.36 7.32
C GLY A 93 -15.68 -0.82 7.27
N SER A 94 -15.45 -2.12 7.38
CA SER A 94 -14.13 -2.73 7.11
C SER A 94 -13.85 -2.74 5.61
N LEU A 95 -12.56 -2.67 5.27
CA LEU A 95 -12.09 -2.95 3.91
C LEU A 95 -12.29 -4.44 3.64
N ASP A 96 -13.18 -4.76 2.71
CA ASP A 96 -13.35 -6.12 2.22
C ASP A 96 -12.06 -6.58 1.49
N GLU A 97 -11.80 -7.86 1.51
CA GLU A 97 -10.63 -8.47 0.82
C GLU A 97 -10.62 -8.22 -0.70
N THR A 98 -11.78 -7.93 -1.28
CA THR A 98 -11.94 -7.58 -2.70
C THR A 98 -11.34 -6.21 -3.05
N ILE A 99 -11.38 -5.24 -2.12
CA ILE A 99 -10.91 -3.86 -2.36
C ILE A 99 -9.43 -3.81 -2.72
N PRO A 100 -8.50 -4.47 -2.00
CA PRO A 100 -7.09 -4.52 -2.39
C PRO A 100 -6.87 -5.17 -3.77
N GLU A 101 -7.69 -6.15 -4.17
CA GLU A 101 -7.56 -6.80 -5.48
C GLU A 101 -8.01 -5.89 -6.62
N ILE A 102 -9.13 -5.19 -6.45
CA ILE A 102 -9.60 -4.18 -7.40
C ILE A 102 -8.56 -3.08 -7.56
N LEU A 103 -7.99 -2.59 -6.45
CA LEU A 103 -6.95 -1.57 -6.49
C LEU A 103 -5.66 -2.06 -7.18
N LYS A 104 -5.28 -3.33 -7.04
CA LYS A 104 -4.15 -3.89 -7.80
C LYS A 104 -4.40 -3.91 -9.30
N ASN A 105 -5.66 -4.09 -9.72
CA ASN A 105 -6.05 -4.03 -11.13
C ASN A 105 -6.02 -2.58 -11.66
N LEU A 106 -6.48 -1.60 -10.86
CA LEU A 106 -6.41 -0.17 -11.20
C LEU A 106 -4.97 0.36 -11.20
N PHE A 107 -4.13 -0.15 -10.30
CA PHE A 107 -2.73 0.24 -10.14
C PHE A 107 -1.81 -0.99 -10.29
N PRO A 108 -1.68 -1.52 -11.51
CA PRO A 108 -0.83 -2.68 -11.75
C PRO A 108 0.64 -2.36 -11.46
N PRO A 109 1.51 -3.37 -11.24
CA PRO A 109 2.91 -3.18 -10.85
C PRO A 109 3.71 -2.23 -11.75
N GLN A 110 3.36 -2.14 -13.04
CA GLN A 110 4.00 -1.26 -14.01
C GLN A 110 3.79 0.24 -13.70
N THR A 111 2.80 0.58 -12.88
CA THR A 111 2.55 1.97 -12.45
C THR A 111 3.49 2.40 -11.31
N HIS A 112 4.25 1.48 -10.75
CA HIS A 112 5.09 1.70 -9.57
C HIS A 112 4.34 2.33 -8.37
N SER A 113 3.02 2.12 -8.32
CA SER A 113 2.18 2.59 -7.23
C SER A 113 2.24 1.63 -6.04
N TYR A 114 2.18 2.16 -4.84
CA TYR A 114 2.17 1.36 -3.61
C TYR A 114 0.80 1.43 -2.95
N LEU A 115 0.22 0.27 -2.67
CA LEU A 115 -1.02 0.11 -1.92
C LEU A 115 -0.66 -0.17 -0.45
N VAL A 116 -1.00 0.75 0.44
CA VAL A 116 -0.58 0.72 1.84
C VAL A 116 -1.82 0.64 2.74
N PRO A 117 -2.15 -0.54 3.28
CA PRO A 117 -3.21 -0.66 4.27
C PRO A 117 -2.79 0.04 5.57
N LEU A 118 -3.64 0.90 6.13
CA LEU A 118 -3.37 1.60 7.38
C LEU A 118 -4.19 1.08 8.54
N THR A 119 -5.50 0.93 8.34
CA THR A 119 -6.45 0.40 9.33
C THR A 119 -7.43 -0.54 8.63
N GLU A 120 -8.29 -1.19 9.40
CA GLU A 120 -9.38 -2.03 8.87
C GLU A 120 -10.34 -1.27 7.93
N SER A 121 -10.36 0.07 7.99
CA SER A 121 -11.27 0.91 7.20
C SER A 121 -10.56 1.95 6.34
N SER A 122 -9.23 1.92 6.24
CA SER A 122 -8.47 2.91 5.47
C SER A 122 -7.24 2.33 4.79
N MET A 123 -6.98 2.80 3.58
CA MET A 123 -5.84 2.44 2.76
C MET A 123 -5.30 3.68 2.05
N VAL A 124 -4.03 3.66 1.75
CA VAL A 124 -3.37 4.69 0.95
C VAL A 124 -2.88 4.10 -0.36
N VAL A 125 -3.07 4.85 -1.44
CA VAL A 125 -2.38 4.64 -2.71
C VAL A 125 -1.33 5.74 -2.85
N LEU A 126 -0.07 5.34 -2.83
CA LEU A 126 1.07 6.22 -3.09
C LEU A 126 1.51 6.02 -4.54
N ARG A 127 1.33 7.04 -5.39
CA ARG A 127 1.47 6.93 -6.84
C ARG A 127 2.53 7.91 -7.36
N PRO A 128 3.44 7.45 -8.25
CA PRO A 128 4.28 8.35 -9.05
C PRO A 128 3.43 9.20 -9.99
N VAL A 129 3.87 10.42 -10.22
CA VAL A 129 3.19 11.41 -11.07
C VAL A 129 4.09 11.79 -12.23
N LYS A 130 3.56 11.73 -13.45
CA LYS A 130 4.24 12.19 -14.67
C LYS A 130 4.18 13.71 -14.74
N ASP A 131 5.18 14.34 -15.38
CA ASP A 131 5.24 15.80 -15.49
C ASP A 131 4.07 16.40 -16.31
N SER A 132 3.47 15.60 -17.20
CA SER A 132 2.32 15.98 -17.99
C SER A 132 0.99 15.93 -17.24
N GLU A 133 0.94 15.31 -16.04
CA GLU A 133 -0.30 15.15 -15.30
C GLU A 133 -0.64 16.40 -14.49
N THR A 134 -1.92 16.74 -14.51
CA THR A 134 -2.51 17.95 -13.91
C THR A 134 -3.47 17.61 -12.79
N GLU A 135 -3.95 18.61 -12.06
CA GLU A 135 -4.99 18.45 -11.02
C GLU A 135 -6.27 17.79 -11.55
N ASN A 136 -6.64 18.02 -12.81
CA ASN A 136 -7.80 17.37 -13.42
C ASN A 136 -7.59 15.86 -13.57
N ASP A 137 -6.37 15.43 -13.90
CA ASP A 137 -6.05 14.01 -14.01
C ASP A 137 -6.13 13.33 -12.64
N PHE A 138 -5.66 13.98 -11.58
CA PHE A 138 -5.76 13.46 -10.21
C PHE A 138 -7.21 13.34 -9.76
N LEU A 139 -8.04 14.34 -10.08
CA LEU A 139 -9.47 14.29 -9.80
C LEU A 139 -10.15 13.13 -10.53
N GLN A 140 -9.81 12.90 -11.81
CA GLN A 140 -10.34 11.77 -12.59
C GLN A 140 -9.90 10.42 -12.00
N ILE A 141 -8.64 10.29 -11.60
CA ILE A 141 -8.14 9.08 -10.92
C ILE A 141 -8.92 8.83 -9.63
N ALA A 142 -9.12 9.85 -8.80
CA ALA A 142 -9.87 9.73 -7.55
C ALA A 142 -11.33 9.30 -7.80
N ARG A 143 -11.99 9.87 -8.82
CA ARG A 143 -13.35 9.47 -9.24
C ARG A 143 -13.37 8.03 -9.74
N THR A 144 -12.41 7.63 -10.58
CA THR A 144 -12.31 6.25 -11.06
C THR A 144 -12.16 5.26 -9.91
N ILE A 145 -11.36 5.57 -8.88
CA ILE A 145 -11.25 4.74 -7.68
C ILE A 145 -12.61 4.59 -7.00
N VAL A 146 -13.31 5.71 -6.75
CA VAL A 146 -14.63 5.71 -6.10
C VAL A 146 -15.64 4.91 -6.90
N ASP A 147 -15.76 5.20 -8.19
CA ASP A 147 -16.78 4.58 -9.06
C ASP A 147 -16.53 3.07 -9.19
N THR A 148 -15.28 2.65 -9.41
CA THR A 148 -14.93 1.23 -9.53
C THR A 148 -15.21 0.48 -8.23
N LEU A 149 -14.78 1.02 -7.09
CA LEU A 149 -14.97 0.36 -5.80
C LEU A 149 -16.44 0.34 -5.36
N ASN A 150 -17.19 1.39 -5.65
CA ASN A 150 -18.64 1.40 -5.37
C ASN A 150 -19.41 0.38 -6.23
N MET A 151 -19.00 0.21 -7.50
CA MET A 151 -19.64 -0.74 -8.41
C MET A 151 -19.25 -2.19 -8.14
N GLU A 152 -17.96 -2.47 -7.90
CA GLU A 152 -17.46 -3.84 -7.80
C GLU A 152 -17.46 -4.38 -6.37
N ALA A 153 -17.14 -3.52 -5.36
CA ALA A 153 -17.12 -3.93 -3.95
C ALA A 153 -18.40 -3.59 -3.19
N LEU A 154 -19.38 -2.93 -3.82
CA LEU A 154 -20.65 -2.46 -3.19
C LEU A 154 -20.42 -1.71 -1.87
N SER A 155 -19.28 -1.04 -1.74
CA SER A 155 -18.84 -0.37 -0.53
C SER A 155 -18.81 1.14 -0.72
N PHE A 156 -19.38 1.88 0.24
CA PHE A 156 -19.30 3.34 0.20
C PHE A 156 -17.87 3.80 0.53
N ILE A 157 -17.17 4.30 -0.49
CA ILE A 157 -15.78 4.73 -0.41
C ILE A 157 -15.70 6.24 -0.57
N GLN A 158 -14.88 6.87 0.26
CA GLN A 158 -14.46 8.25 0.12
C GLN A 158 -12.96 8.28 -0.17
N VAL A 159 -12.57 9.19 -1.07
CA VAL A 159 -11.17 9.38 -1.46
C VAL A 159 -10.78 10.83 -1.24
N ALA A 160 -9.75 11.06 -0.45
CA ALA A 160 -9.09 12.36 -0.37
C ALA A 160 -7.69 12.25 -0.94
N TYR A 161 -7.16 13.33 -1.51
CA TYR A 161 -5.79 13.31 -2.01
C TYR A 161 -5.00 14.57 -1.67
N SER A 162 -3.68 14.38 -1.52
CA SER A 162 -2.72 15.44 -1.19
C SER A 162 -2.39 16.31 -2.39
N GLY A 163 -1.64 17.38 -2.18
CA GLY A 163 -0.82 17.96 -3.23
C GLY A 163 0.29 17.01 -3.68
N CYS A 164 0.92 17.31 -4.84
CA CYS A 164 2.12 16.60 -5.25
C CYS A 164 3.29 16.95 -4.33
N PHE A 165 4.16 15.98 -4.12
CA PHE A 165 5.40 16.12 -3.36
C PHE A 165 6.54 15.38 -4.07
N HIS A 166 7.79 15.69 -3.75
CA HIS A 166 8.96 15.16 -4.48
C HIS A 166 9.79 14.21 -3.65
N SER A 167 10.03 14.54 -2.39
CA SER A 167 10.82 13.68 -1.51
C SER A 167 9.97 12.66 -0.76
N LEU A 168 10.47 11.45 -0.62
CA LEU A 168 9.81 10.40 0.15
C LEU A 168 9.62 10.79 1.62
N SER A 169 10.48 11.66 2.16
CA SER A 169 10.37 12.21 3.52
C SER A 169 9.14 13.09 3.73
N GLU A 170 8.55 13.62 2.67
CA GLU A 170 7.34 14.46 2.71
C GLU A 170 6.04 13.62 2.76
N CYS A 171 6.15 12.30 2.66
CA CYS A 171 4.99 11.41 2.56
C CYS A 171 4.03 11.54 3.77
N SER A 172 4.56 11.70 4.98
CA SER A 172 3.74 11.87 6.18
C SER A 172 2.96 13.20 6.19
N GLU A 173 3.53 14.27 5.66
CA GLU A 173 2.84 15.56 5.51
C GLU A 173 1.78 15.51 4.41
N ALA A 174 2.07 14.77 3.32
CA ALA A 174 1.08 14.50 2.28
C ALA A 174 -0.12 13.70 2.83
N TYR A 175 0.14 12.71 3.69
CA TYR A 175 -0.91 11.98 4.39
C TYR A 175 -1.75 12.87 5.30
N LYS A 176 -1.12 13.73 6.12
CA LYS A 176 -1.84 14.68 6.98
C LYS A 176 -2.72 15.60 6.16
N SER A 177 -2.22 16.09 5.02
CA SER A 177 -2.97 16.94 4.09
C SER A 177 -4.20 16.23 3.52
N ALA A 178 -4.05 14.99 3.06
CA ALA A 178 -5.17 14.18 2.56
C ALA A 178 -6.16 13.84 3.67
N TYR A 179 -5.68 13.54 4.88
CA TYR A 179 -6.53 13.28 6.05
C TYR A 179 -7.33 14.49 6.47
N LEU A 180 -6.71 15.68 6.45
CA LEU A 180 -7.39 16.97 6.68
C LEU A 180 -8.47 17.20 5.61
N ALA A 181 -8.15 16.94 4.34
CA ALA A 181 -9.11 17.07 3.25
C ALA A 181 -10.33 16.16 3.46
N LEU A 182 -10.12 14.93 3.88
CA LEU A 182 -11.19 14.01 4.20
C LEU A 182 -12.04 14.48 5.36
N LYS A 183 -11.44 14.97 6.44
CA LYS A 183 -12.17 15.46 7.62
C LYS A 183 -12.99 16.71 7.32
N VAL A 184 -12.37 17.72 6.71
CA VAL A 184 -13.04 18.97 6.33
C VAL A 184 -14.12 18.70 5.28
N GLY A 185 -13.82 17.85 4.29
CA GLY A 185 -14.76 17.45 3.26
C GLY A 185 -16.01 16.82 3.85
N ASN A 186 -15.87 15.86 4.77
CA ASN A 186 -16.99 15.24 5.45
C ASN A 186 -17.82 16.19 6.30
N LEU A 187 -17.21 17.23 6.85
CA LEU A 187 -17.92 18.21 7.68
C LEU A 187 -18.76 19.17 6.84
N PHE A 188 -18.24 19.64 5.71
CA PHE A 188 -18.88 20.68 4.90
C PHE A 188 -19.54 20.17 3.61
N TYR A 189 -19.16 18.99 3.12
CA TYR A 189 -19.56 18.43 1.84
C TYR A 189 -19.92 16.94 1.96
N SER A 190 -20.85 16.61 2.88
CA SER A 190 -21.19 15.24 3.24
C SER A 190 -21.70 14.35 2.09
N GLU A 191 -22.16 14.97 0.99
CA GLU A 191 -22.65 14.26 -0.21
C GLU A 191 -21.51 13.96 -1.21
N GLN A 192 -20.33 14.57 -1.03
CA GLN A 192 -19.19 14.33 -1.90
C GLN A 192 -18.42 13.07 -1.45
N THR A 193 -17.81 12.44 -2.42
CA THR A 193 -17.00 11.23 -2.21
C THR A 193 -15.51 11.48 -2.50
N VAL A 194 -15.17 12.60 -3.16
CA VAL A 194 -13.79 12.98 -3.51
C VAL A 194 -13.43 14.33 -2.93
N PHE A 195 -12.34 14.40 -2.20
CA PHE A 195 -11.88 15.58 -1.48
C PHE A 195 -10.43 15.95 -1.83
N PRO A 196 -10.22 16.86 -2.80
CA PRO A 196 -8.91 17.40 -3.12
C PRO A 196 -8.39 18.35 -2.04
N TYR A 197 -7.17 18.11 -1.51
CA TYR A 197 -6.60 19.02 -0.52
C TYR A 197 -6.45 20.46 -1.05
N ASN A 198 -6.06 20.60 -2.31
CA ASN A 198 -5.86 21.91 -2.93
C ASN A 198 -7.16 22.72 -3.12
N GLN A 199 -8.33 22.07 -3.05
CA GLN A 199 -9.63 22.71 -3.24
C GLN A 199 -10.39 23.03 -1.94
N LEU A 200 -9.79 22.75 -0.78
CA LEU A 200 -10.42 23.03 0.53
C LEU A 200 -10.65 24.53 0.82
N GLY A 201 -10.00 25.44 0.08
CA GLY A 201 -10.15 26.87 0.29
C GLY A 201 -9.87 27.31 1.73
N VAL A 202 -10.82 28.06 2.29
CA VAL A 202 -10.77 28.57 3.69
C VAL A 202 -10.84 27.45 4.73
N GLY A 203 -11.35 26.28 4.36
CA GLY A 203 -11.43 25.10 5.25
C GLY A 203 -10.10 24.66 5.83
N ARG A 204 -8.97 25.02 5.19
CA ARG A 204 -7.60 24.77 5.71
C ARG A 204 -7.29 25.57 6.97
N LEU A 205 -7.99 26.67 7.20
CA LEU A 205 -7.74 27.57 8.33
C LEU A 205 -8.57 27.21 9.58
N LEU A 206 -9.51 26.26 9.45
CA LEU A 206 -10.44 25.88 10.50
C LEU A 206 -9.98 24.65 11.29
N TYR A 207 -8.84 24.10 10.96
CA TYR A 207 -8.23 22.92 11.56
C TYR A 207 -6.72 23.14 11.71
#